data_0f080e45263257408b74a62e97487e71
#
_entry.id   0f080e45263257408b74a62e97487e71
#
_cell.length_a   1.000
_cell.length_b   1.000
_cell.length_c   1.000
_cell.angle_alpha   90.00
_cell.angle_beta   90.00
_cell.angle_gamma   90.00
#
_symmetry.space_group_name_H-M   'P 1'
#
loop_
_entity.id
_entity.type
_entity.pdbx_description
1 polymer ?
#
loop_
_entity_poly.entity_id
_entity_poly.type
_entity_poly.pdbx_seq_one_letter_code
_entity_poly.pdbx_strand_id
1 'polypeptide(L)'
;MSLHKSRYTLKILILFVSFLSSQNAAAHGGVAFEDDLCVINIDFLQAHFTVFQPETRESDEFCEDIPDVARSVFVMEYLHSLLPEMAIDFRIIRDINEVGRYATLDDVLAIDDLEAATVYYEPPRIEPGGFYTASYEFDAEGTYIGVVTADHPTEDRYY
;
A
#
# COMPACT_ATOMS: atom_id res chain seq x y z
N MET A 1 15.24 -47.27 -47.74
CA MET A 1 15.62 -47.14 -46.31
C MET A 1 15.90 -45.68 -45.89
N SER A 2 15.60 -44.70 -46.74
CA SER A 2 15.90 -43.25 -46.48
C SER A 2 14.75 -42.43 -45.93
N LEU A 3 13.51 -42.75 -46.24
CA LEU A 3 12.33 -41.96 -45.84
C LEU A 3 11.97 -42.02 -44.33
N HIS A 4 12.34 -43.11 -43.65
CA HIS A 4 12.03 -43.26 -42.22
C HIS A 4 12.94 -42.40 -41.34
N LYS A 5 14.23 -42.24 -41.68
CA LYS A 5 15.17 -41.37 -40.95
C LYS A 5 14.78 -39.88 -41.02
N SER A 6 14.27 -39.42 -42.17
CA SER A 6 13.84 -38.03 -42.36
C SER A 6 12.63 -37.66 -41.49
N ARG A 7 11.71 -38.60 -41.27
CA ARG A 7 10.52 -38.36 -40.43
C ARG A 7 10.85 -38.25 -38.93
N TYR A 8 11.86 -38.95 -38.44
CA TYR A 8 12.31 -38.87 -37.04
C TYR A 8 13.09 -37.60 -36.79
N THR A 9 13.96 -37.16 -37.71
CA THR A 9 14.69 -35.89 -37.60
C THR A 9 13.75 -34.70 -37.62
N LEU A 10 12.71 -34.70 -38.43
CA LEU A 10 11.72 -33.64 -38.47
C LEU A 10 10.89 -33.59 -37.17
N LYS A 11 10.50 -34.73 -36.60
CA LYS A 11 9.77 -34.78 -35.31
C LYS A 11 10.63 -34.29 -34.13
N ILE A 12 11.91 -34.67 -34.10
CA ILE A 12 12.86 -34.22 -33.08
C ILE A 12 13.09 -32.70 -33.19
N LEU A 13 13.19 -32.15 -34.41
CA LEU A 13 13.37 -30.75 -34.65
C LEU A 13 12.14 -29.94 -34.18
N ILE A 14 10.92 -30.45 -34.47
CA ILE A 14 9.67 -29.81 -34.00
C ILE A 14 9.57 -29.83 -32.46
N LEU A 15 9.96 -30.93 -31.81
CA LEU A 15 9.98 -31.05 -30.35
C LEU A 15 10.97 -30.06 -29.70
N PHE A 16 12.13 -29.85 -30.34
CA PHE A 16 13.17 -28.96 -29.86
C PHE A 16 12.77 -27.46 -30.01
N VAL A 17 12.11 -27.11 -31.11
CA VAL A 17 11.59 -25.76 -31.34
C VAL A 17 10.46 -25.42 -30.36
N SER A 18 9.62 -26.38 -29.96
CA SER A 18 8.56 -26.18 -28.96
C SER A 18 9.11 -25.94 -27.54
N PHE A 19 10.33 -26.38 -27.24
CA PHE A 19 10.95 -26.18 -25.93
C PHE A 19 11.63 -24.82 -25.80
N LEU A 20 11.95 -24.14 -26.93
CA LEU A 20 12.54 -22.79 -26.91
C LEU A 20 11.54 -21.65 -26.82
N SER A 21 10.23 -21.90 -26.96
CA SER A 21 9.20 -20.88 -26.96
C SER A 21 8.54 -20.64 -25.59
N SER A 22 9.00 -21.24 -24.50
CA SER A 22 8.42 -21.13 -23.17
C SER A 22 9.22 -20.24 -22.19
N GLN A 23 9.91 -19.22 -22.70
CA GLN A 23 10.64 -18.30 -21.82
C GLN A 23 10.21 -16.84 -22.01
N ASN A 24 8.96 -16.54 -21.73
CA ASN A 24 8.55 -15.20 -21.37
C ASN A 24 7.55 -15.27 -20.21
N ALA A 25 7.97 -15.83 -19.08
CA ALA A 25 7.40 -15.43 -17.82
C ALA A 25 8.09 -14.10 -17.48
N ALA A 26 7.54 -12.99 -17.93
CA ALA A 26 7.81 -11.71 -17.32
C ALA A 26 7.24 -11.80 -15.90
N ALA A 27 8.07 -12.23 -14.95
CA ALA A 27 7.86 -11.88 -13.57
C ALA A 27 7.85 -10.35 -13.57
N HIS A 28 6.74 -9.72 -13.19
CA HIS A 28 6.71 -8.32 -12.89
C HIS A 28 7.79 -8.10 -11.82
N GLY A 29 8.92 -7.55 -12.24
CA GLY A 29 9.97 -7.13 -11.33
C GLY A 29 9.33 -6.12 -10.39
N GLY A 30 9.33 -6.39 -9.10
CA GLY A 30 8.89 -5.45 -8.10
C GLY A 30 9.59 -4.12 -8.34
N VAL A 31 8.84 -3.04 -8.37
CA VAL A 31 9.36 -1.68 -8.36
C VAL A 31 10.32 -1.61 -7.18
N ALA A 32 11.51 -1.09 -7.36
CA ALA A 32 12.43 -0.92 -6.25
C ALA A 32 11.73 0.01 -5.23
N PHE A 33 11.64 -0.39 -3.97
CA PHE A 33 10.93 0.36 -2.91
C PHE A 33 11.38 1.81 -2.77
N GLU A 34 12.56 2.15 -3.28
CA GLU A 34 13.12 3.53 -3.27
C GLU A 34 12.37 4.49 -4.22
N ASP A 35 11.65 3.97 -5.21
CA ASP A 35 10.87 4.76 -6.18
C ASP A 35 9.35 4.60 -5.99
N ASP A 36 8.92 3.86 -4.97
CA ASP A 36 7.52 3.62 -4.70
C ASP A 36 6.93 4.76 -3.86
N LEU A 37 6.10 5.58 -4.50
CA LEU A 37 5.42 6.72 -3.87
C LEU A 37 4.43 6.30 -2.77
N CYS A 38 4.05 5.02 -2.72
CA CYS A 38 3.13 4.48 -1.73
C CYS A 38 3.82 4.03 -0.43
N VAL A 39 5.16 4.08 -0.35
CA VAL A 39 5.87 3.81 0.90
C VAL A 39 5.82 5.01 1.81
N ILE A 40 5.21 4.85 2.97
CA ILE A 40 5.17 5.84 4.03
C ILE A 40 6.26 5.56 5.07
N ASN A 41 6.81 6.64 5.65
CA ASN A 41 7.77 6.56 6.73
C ASN A 41 7.09 6.99 8.05
N ILE A 42 7.18 6.11 9.05
CA ILE A 42 6.76 6.36 10.42
C ILE A 42 8.05 6.50 11.21
N ASP A 43 8.65 7.69 11.21
CA ASP A 43 10.04 7.95 11.57
C ASP A 43 11.01 7.05 10.77
N PHE A 44 11.74 6.13 11.40
CA PHE A 44 12.63 5.18 10.71
C PHE A 44 11.92 3.89 10.25
N LEU A 45 10.66 3.69 10.64
CA LEU A 45 9.85 2.54 10.25
C LEU A 45 9.23 2.77 8.88
N GLN A 46 8.99 1.70 8.14
CA GLN A 46 8.40 1.78 6.80
C GLN A 46 7.20 0.86 6.67
N ALA A 47 6.18 1.34 5.99
CA ALA A 47 5.02 0.57 5.57
C ALA A 47 4.63 0.95 4.14
N HIS A 48 4.12 0.00 3.37
CA HIS A 48 3.50 0.26 2.08
C HIS A 48 2.01 0.55 2.30
N PHE A 49 1.57 1.71 1.85
CA PHE A 49 0.21 2.21 2.06
C PHE A 49 -0.60 2.11 0.76
N THR A 50 -1.69 1.39 0.81
CA THR A 50 -2.59 1.21 -0.34
C THR A 50 -4.03 1.51 0.06
N VAL A 51 -4.77 2.13 -0.83
CA VAL A 51 -6.21 2.39 -0.67
C VAL A 51 -6.97 1.69 -1.78
N PHE A 52 -8.04 1.02 -1.42
CA PHE A 52 -8.98 0.39 -2.35
C PHE A 52 -10.35 1.03 -2.23
N GLN A 53 -11.07 1.15 -3.36
CA GLN A 53 -12.48 1.53 -3.41
C GLN A 53 -13.29 0.41 -4.08
N PRO A 54 -13.55 -0.71 -3.39
CA PRO A 54 -14.01 -1.94 -4.02
C PRO A 54 -15.40 -1.83 -4.66
N GLU A 55 -16.22 -0.85 -4.26
CA GLU A 55 -17.57 -0.65 -4.79
C GLU A 55 -17.59 0.15 -6.09
N THR A 56 -16.55 0.97 -6.34
CA THR A 56 -16.49 1.90 -7.50
C THR A 56 -15.31 1.65 -8.41
N ARG A 57 -14.22 1.05 -7.90
CA ARG A 57 -12.93 0.84 -8.59
C ARG A 57 -12.41 -0.59 -8.55
N GLU A 58 -13.26 -1.53 -8.13
CA GLU A 58 -12.92 -2.95 -8.09
C GLU A 58 -11.61 -3.22 -7.34
N SER A 59 -10.53 -3.54 -8.07
CA SER A 59 -9.21 -3.88 -7.52
C SER A 59 -8.14 -2.82 -7.82
N ASP A 60 -8.53 -1.63 -8.27
CA ASP A 60 -7.56 -0.55 -8.48
C ASP A 60 -6.94 -0.11 -7.16
N GLU A 61 -5.64 0.15 -7.18
CA GLU A 61 -4.83 0.53 -6.04
C GLU A 61 -4.47 2.01 -6.09
N PHE A 62 -4.66 2.70 -4.99
CA PHE A 62 -4.35 4.12 -4.84
C PHE A 62 -3.49 4.31 -3.58
N CYS A 63 -2.67 5.34 -3.53
CA CYS A 63 -2.02 5.79 -2.29
C CYS A 63 -2.16 7.30 -2.06
N GLU A 64 -2.36 8.04 -3.14
CA GLU A 64 -2.75 9.44 -3.17
C GLU A 64 -3.91 9.60 -4.17
N ASP A 65 -4.56 10.73 -4.18
CA ASP A 65 -5.59 11.09 -5.18
C ASP A 65 -6.69 10.02 -5.31
N ILE A 66 -7.33 9.64 -4.18
CA ILE A 66 -8.45 8.70 -4.15
C ILE A 66 -9.60 9.30 -4.99
N PRO A 67 -10.07 8.59 -6.06
CA PRO A 67 -10.87 9.23 -7.10
C PRO A 67 -12.32 9.49 -6.74
N ASP A 68 -12.91 8.70 -5.83
CA ASP A 68 -14.36 8.75 -5.58
C ASP A 68 -14.69 9.10 -4.13
N VAL A 69 -15.79 9.80 -3.94
CA VAL A 69 -16.45 9.95 -2.64
C VAL A 69 -17.23 8.66 -2.38
N ALA A 70 -16.55 7.71 -1.74
CA ALA A 70 -17.05 6.36 -1.52
C ALA A 70 -16.34 5.70 -0.33
N ARG A 71 -16.80 4.50 0.01
CA ARG A 71 -16.11 3.66 0.97
C ARG A 71 -14.70 3.30 0.47
N SER A 72 -13.73 3.63 1.30
CA SER A 72 -12.31 3.35 1.07
C SER A 72 -11.78 2.38 2.13
N VAL A 73 -10.99 1.42 1.70
CA VAL A 73 -10.30 0.45 2.55
C VAL A 73 -8.82 0.76 2.48
N PHE A 74 -8.25 1.10 3.63
CA PHE A 74 -6.84 1.43 3.80
C PHE A 74 -6.09 0.19 4.26
N VAL A 75 -4.97 -0.10 3.62
CA VAL A 75 -4.09 -1.22 3.96
C VAL A 75 -2.67 -0.67 4.12
N MET A 76 -2.05 -0.94 5.26
CA MET A 76 -0.62 -0.72 5.48
C MET A 76 0.07 -2.07 5.62
N GLU A 77 0.86 -2.45 4.64
CA GLU A 77 1.72 -3.61 4.71
C GLU A 77 3.03 -3.24 5.40
N TYR A 78 3.40 -3.96 6.44
CA TYR A 78 4.57 -3.65 7.25
C TYR A 78 5.86 -4.07 6.54
N LEU A 79 6.72 -3.11 6.26
CA LEU A 79 8.05 -3.33 5.69
C LEU A 79 9.13 -3.43 6.77
N HIS A 80 8.83 -2.97 7.99
CA HIS A 80 9.76 -3.00 9.11
C HIS A 80 9.33 -4.04 10.15
N SER A 81 10.30 -4.83 10.64
CA SER A 81 10.06 -5.99 11.53
C SER A 81 9.52 -5.65 12.93
N LEU A 82 9.61 -4.40 13.38
CA LEU A 82 9.06 -3.96 14.66
C LEU A 82 7.56 -3.65 14.60
N LEU A 83 7.02 -3.24 13.45
CA LEU A 83 5.63 -2.82 13.32
C LEU A 83 4.60 -3.86 13.81
N PRO A 84 4.82 -5.18 13.60
CA PRO A 84 3.90 -6.20 14.14
C PRO A 84 3.78 -6.25 15.67
N GLU A 85 4.73 -5.64 16.40
CA GLU A 85 4.76 -5.61 17.87
C GLU A 85 4.28 -4.26 18.43
N MET A 86 4.05 -3.26 17.57
CA MET A 86 3.69 -1.90 17.95
C MET A 86 2.19 -1.69 17.92
N ALA A 87 1.70 -0.88 18.86
CA ALA A 87 0.31 -0.42 18.80
C ALA A 87 0.23 0.75 17.82
N ILE A 88 -0.49 0.53 16.73
CA ILE A 88 -0.63 1.49 15.62
C ILE A 88 -2.02 2.09 15.67
N ASP A 89 -2.13 3.41 15.60
CA ASP A 89 -3.37 4.11 15.32
C ASP A 89 -3.40 4.71 13.92
N PHE A 90 -4.60 5.00 13.47
CA PHE A 90 -4.81 5.65 12.18
C PHE A 90 -5.91 6.70 12.32
N ARG A 91 -5.60 7.90 11.82
CA ARG A 91 -6.52 9.04 11.84
C ARG A 91 -6.61 9.66 10.45
N ILE A 92 -7.80 10.08 10.07
CA ILE A 92 -8.03 10.90 8.89
C ILE A 92 -8.55 12.25 9.36
N ILE A 93 -7.88 13.32 8.95
CA ILE A 93 -8.29 14.69 9.24
C ILE A 93 -8.59 15.43 7.94
N ARG A 94 -9.52 16.37 8.01
CA ARG A 94 -9.74 17.31 6.92
C ARG A 94 -8.61 18.33 6.91
N ASP A 95 -8.02 18.58 5.75
CA ASP A 95 -6.97 19.59 5.59
C ASP A 95 -7.56 21.00 5.66
N ILE A 96 -7.67 21.50 6.88
CA ILE A 96 -8.26 22.84 7.16
C ILE A 96 -7.29 23.97 6.91
N ASN A 97 -5.99 23.68 6.84
CA ASN A 97 -4.92 24.65 6.62
C ASN A 97 -4.45 24.70 5.17
N GLU A 98 -5.03 23.87 4.28
CA GLU A 98 -4.73 23.79 2.85
C GLU A 98 -3.25 23.46 2.56
N VAL A 99 -2.63 22.61 3.38
CA VAL A 99 -1.22 22.19 3.25
C VAL A 99 -1.05 21.22 2.08
N GLY A 100 -2.07 20.40 1.82
CA GLY A 100 -2.10 19.44 0.73
C GLY A 100 -1.11 18.27 0.93
N ARG A 101 -0.59 17.77 -0.18
CA ARG A 101 0.32 16.61 -0.23
C ARG A 101 1.66 16.77 0.50
N TYR A 102 1.99 17.99 0.90
CA TYR A 102 3.24 18.29 1.61
C TYR A 102 3.04 18.41 3.12
N ALA A 103 1.87 18.01 3.64
CA ALA A 103 1.59 18.03 5.06
C ALA A 103 2.65 17.24 5.85
N THR A 104 3.11 17.85 6.92
CA THR A 104 4.06 17.27 7.87
C THR A 104 3.38 17.04 9.22
N LEU A 105 4.01 16.29 10.10
CA LEU A 105 3.51 16.11 11.47
C LEU A 105 3.39 17.45 12.20
N ASP A 106 4.32 18.40 11.97
CA ASP A 106 4.27 19.73 12.57
C ASP A 106 3.02 20.50 12.12
N ASP A 107 2.59 20.35 10.86
CA ASP A 107 1.35 20.97 10.36
C ASP A 107 0.12 20.38 11.04
N VAL A 108 0.10 19.08 11.30
CA VAL A 108 -0.97 18.40 12.04
C VAL A 108 -1.00 18.86 13.50
N LEU A 109 0.16 18.93 14.15
CA LEU A 109 0.29 19.39 15.54
C LEU A 109 -0.04 20.88 15.71
N ALA A 110 0.02 21.68 14.65
CA ALA A 110 -0.36 23.10 14.65
C ALA A 110 -1.88 23.32 14.52
N ILE A 111 -2.68 22.27 14.35
CA ILE A 111 -4.14 22.37 14.30
C ILE A 111 -4.68 22.62 15.72
N ASP A 112 -5.31 23.76 15.94
CA ASP A 112 -5.84 24.16 17.27
C ASP A 112 -6.89 23.18 17.83
N ASP A 113 -7.76 22.66 16.98
CA ASP A 113 -8.80 21.67 17.32
C ASP A 113 -8.70 20.46 16.38
N LEU A 114 -7.76 19.59 16.68
CA LEU A 114 -7.53 18.37 15.93
C LEU A 114 -8.75 17.44 15.95
N GLU A 115 -9.50 17.42 17.06
CA GLU A 115 -10.68 16.58 17.19
C GLU A 115 -11.79 17.04 16.23
N ALA A 116 -12.01 18.34 16.12
CA ALA A 116 -12.98 18.91 15.17
C ALA A 116 -12.57 18.69 13.69
N ALA A 117 -11.27 18.65 13.40
CA ALA A 117 -10.76 18.36 12.06
C ALA A 117 -10.80 16.87 11.73
N THR A 118 -10.87 15.98 12.74
CA THR A 118 -10.87 14.53 12.57
C THR A 118 -12.21 14.06 11.99
N VAL A 119 -12.14 13.32 10.87
CA VAL A 119 -13.31 12.67 10.25
C VAL A 119 -13.34 11.16 10.54
N TYR A 120 -12.20 10.57 10.86
CA TYR A 120 -12.08 9.17 11.23
C TYR A 120 -10.92 8.96 12.21
N TYR A 121 -11.11 8.10 13.19
CA TYR A 121 -10.06 7.68 14.11
C TYR A 121 -10.22 6.21 14.50
N GLU A 122 -9.18 5.45 14.28
CA GLU A 122 -9.04 4.08 14.75
C GLU A 122 -8.00 4.06 15.86
N PRO A 123 -8.40 3.68 17.10
CA PRO A 123 -7.51 3.73 18.26
C PRO A 123 -6.34 2.74 18.14
N PRO A 124 -5.26 2.94 18.90
CA PRO A 124 -4.07 2.10 18.84
C PRO A 124 -4.40 0.62 19.07
N ARG A 125 -3.90 -0.23 18.18
CA ARG A 125 -3.99 -1.69 18.28
C ARG A 125 -2.79 -2.38 17.68
N ILE A 126 -2.46 -3.57 18.19
CA ILE A 126 -1.37 -4.41 17.69
C ILE A 126 -1.91 -5.35 16.62
N GLU A 127 -1.28 -5.35 15.45
CA GLU A 127 -1.63 -6.23 14.32
C GLU A 127 -0.45 -7.13 13.95
N PRO A 128 -0.33 -8.31 14.56
CA PRO A 128 0.82 -9.20 14.35
C PRO A 128 0.85 -9.88 12.98
N GLY A 129 -0.21 -9.70 12.18
CA GLY A 129 -0.37 -10.32 10.86
C GLY A 129 0.48 -9.72 9.74
N GLY A 130 1.26 -8.67 10.03
CA GLY A 130 2.13 -8.02 9.04
C GLY A 130 1.45 -6.91 8.22
N PHE A 131 0.19 -6.61 8.51
CA PHE A 131 -0.54 -5.51 7.90
C PHE A 131 -1.61 -4.95 8.83
N TYR A 132 -1.87 -3.66 8.68
CA TYR A 132 -2.97 -2.95 9.35
C TYR A 132 -4.04 -2.61 8.33
N THR A 133 -5.31 -2.72 8.69
CA THR A 133 -6.42 -2.33 7.83
C THR A 133 -7.40 -1.44 8.56
N ALA A 134 -7.91 -0.43 7.86
CA ALA A 134 -8.99 0.43 8.32
C ALA A 134 -9.98 0.66 7.17
N SER A 135 -11.16 1.18 7.45
CA SER A 135 -12.12 1.51 6.39
C SER A 135 -12.95 2.72 6.82
N TYR A 136 -13.09 3.64 5.90
CA TYR A 136 -13.89 4.86 6.08
C TYR A 136 -14.70 5.16 4.82
N GLU A 137 -15.90 5.65 4.98
CA GLU A 137 -16.77 6.11 3.89
C GLU A 137 -16.73 7.63 3.82
N PHE A 138 -16.10 8.15 2.76
CA PHE A 138 -16.07 9.59 2.52
C PHE A 138 -17.45 10.09 2.13
N ASP A 139 -17.88 11.20 2.71
CA ASP A 139 -19.17 11.83 2.48
C ASP A 139 -19.07 13.13 1.65
N ALA A 140 -17.86 13.62 1.42
CA ALA A 140 -17.60 14.83 0.66
C ALA A 140 -16.26 14.80 -0.06
N GLU A 141 -16.18 15.53 -1.18
CA GLU A 141 -14.91 15.84 -1.83
C GLU A 141 -14.07 16.77 -0.92
N GLY A 142 -12.76 16.70 -1.07
CA GLY A 142 -11.84 17.57 -0.34
C GLY A 142 -10.45 16.99 -0.19
N THR A 143 -9.56 17.75 0.41
CA THR A 143 -8.24 17.29 0.80
C THR A 143 -8.29 16.73 2.22
N TYR A 144 -7.74 15.56 2.40
CA TYR A 144 -7.63 14.87 3.68
C TYR A 144 -6.18 14.48 3.92
N ILE A 145 -5.79 14.42 5.19
CA ILE A 145 -4.47 13.98 5.62
C ILE A 145 -4.65 12.72 6.44
N GLY A 146 -3.99 11.62 6.01
CA GLY A 146 -3.87 10.39 6.80
C GLY A 146 -2.70 10.52 7.78
N VAL A 147 -2.96 10.28 9.05
CA VAL A 147 -1.95 10.29 10.11
C VAL A 147 -1.84 8.91 10.69
N VAL A 148 -0.63 8.39 10.76
CA VAL A 148 -0.31 7.10 11.38
C VAL A 148 0.66 7.35 12.51
N THR A 149 0.38 6.78 13.68
CA THR A 149 1.34 6.76 14.79
C THR A 149 1.58 5.33 15.25
N ALA A 150 2.75 5.08 15.82
CA ALA A 150 3.13 3.77 16.30
C ALA A 150 3.82 3.87 17.67
N ASP A 151 3.25 3.22 18.69
CA ASP A 151 3.78 3.22 20.04
C ASP A 151 4.85 2.13 20.20
N HIS A 152 6.00 2.50 20.75
CA HIS A 152 7.08 1.53 20.99
C HIS A 152 6.68 0.54 22.08
N PRO A 153 6.87 -0.79 21.88
CA PRO A 153 6.33 -1.82 22.78
C PRO A 153 6.93 -1.79 24.19
N THR A 154 8.12 -1.22 24.37
CA THR A 154 8.86 -1.25 25.66
C THR A 154 9.40 0.10 26.11
N GLU A 155 9.36 1.12 25.27
CA GLU A 155 9.84 2.46 25.57
C GLU A 155 8.66 3.43 25.58
N ASP A 156 8.70 4.43 26.45
CA ASP A 156 7.72 5.53 26.44
C ASP A 156 8.05 6.49 25.27
N ARG A 157 7.85 5.97 24.06
CA ARG A 157 8.13 6.64 22.78
C ARG A 157 7.11 6.22 21.75
N TYR A 158 6.61 7.19 21.02
CA TYR A 158 5.76 6.98 19.84
C TYR A 158 6.41 7.57 18.58
N TYR A 159 6.06 7.03 17.45
CA TYR A 159 6.56 7.41 16.14
C TYR A 159 5.41 7.85 15.24
#